data_98e6188ff5712c9db38a29299064349d
#
_entry.id   98e6188ff5712c9db38a29299064349d
#
_cell.length_a   1.000
_cell.length_b   1.000
_cell.length_c   1.000
_cell.angle_alpha   90.00
_cell.angle_beta   90.00
_cell.angle_gamma   90.00
#
_symmetry.space_group_name_H-M   'P 1'
#
loop_
_entity.id
_entity.type
_entity.pdbx_description
1 polymer ?
#
loop_
_entity_poly.entity_id
_entity_poly.type
_entity_poly.pdbx_seq_one_letter_code
_entity_poly.pdbx_strand_id
1 'polypeptide(L)'
;MKNIAGLIVLTAGMAALTSPAHAFGLSFDWGPTKKCFDSKSPPIKLTKVPNGTAKIRFRMVDLNAPNYQHGGGTVSFDGKTSLPYGAFRYTGPCPPSTHTYQISAEALDAKGKVLAKAQARKRFP
;
A
#
# COMPACT_ATOMS: atom_id res chain seq x y z
N MET A 1 60.16 26.48 25.02
CA MET A 1 59.20 25.32 24.95
C MET A 1 57.87 25.88 24.58
N LYS A 2 57.44 25.61 23.37
CA LYS A 2 56.14 26.07 22.90
C LYS A 2 55.17 24.91 23.01
N ASN A 3 54.17 25.05 23.89
CA ASN A 3 53.06 24.10 23.98
C ASN A 3 52.12 24.39 22.83
N ILE A 4 52.06 23.50 21.85
CA ILE A 4 51.08 23.54 20.80
C ILE A 4 49.84 22.79 21.37
N ALA A 5 48.86 23.53 21.83
CA ALA A 5 47.59 22.97 22.14
C ALA A 5 46.89 22.63 20.81
N GLY A 6 46.87 21.35 20.48
CA GLY A 6 46.11 20.86 19.32
C GLY A 6 44.63 21.05 19.57
N LEU A 7 44.02 21.93 18.79
CA LEU A 7 42.59 22.10 18.79
C LEU A 7 41.99 20.88 18.07
N ILE A 8 41.44 19.94 18.84
CA ILE A 8 40.65 18.85 18.28
C ILE A 8 39.29 19.42 17.92
N VAL A 9 39.11 19.75 16.64
CA VAL A 9 37.79 20.08 16.14
C VAL A 9 37.01 18.75 16.02
N LEU A 10 36.20 18.46 17.02
CA LEU A 10 35.20 17.43 16.92
C LEU A 10 34.10 17.95 15.97
N THR A 11 34.21 17.62 14.71
CA THR A 11 33.04 17.75 13.82
C THR A 11 32.03 16.66 14.23
N ALA A 12 31.10 17.04 15.06
CA ALA A 12 29.91 16.22 15.27
C ALA A 12 29.18 16.16 13.93
N GLY A 13 29.34 15.04 13.23
CA GLY A 13 28.56 14.76 12.05
C GLY A 13 27.10 14.68 12.50
N MET A 14 26.32 15.70 12.17
CA MET A 14 24.87 15.59 12.26
C MET A 14 24.45 14.52 11.25
N ALA A 15 24.17 13.31 11.73
CA ALA A 15 23.38 12.37 10.97
C ALA A 15 22.05 13.07 10.69
N ALA A 16 21.82 13.49 9.45
CA ALA A 16 20.54 14.00 9.03
C ALA A 16 19.53 12.86 9.26
N LEU A 17 18.70 12.98 10.30
CA LEU A 17 17.51 12.18 10.46
C LEU A 17 16.59 12.63 9.32
N THR A 18 16.74 11.98 8.17
CA THR A 18 15.75 12.07 7.13
C THR A 18 14.49 11.43 7.71
N SER A 19 13.49 12.27 8.04
CA SER A 19 12.13 11.77 8.22
C SER A 19 11.84 10.86 7.03
N PRO A 20 11.38 9.60 7.25
CA PRO A 20 10.99 8.78 6.12
C PRO A 20 10.01 9.60 5.30
N ALA A 21 10.36 9.87 4.04
CA ALA A 21 9.42 10.44 3.09
C ALA A 21 8.14 9.63 3.22
N HIS A 22 6.99 10.30 3.31
CA HIS A 22 5.71 9.61 3.41
C HIS A 22 5.70 8.46 2.41
N ALA A 23 5.69 7.25 2.94
CA ALA A 23 5.76 6.04 2.14
C ALA A 23 4.50 5.89 1.28
N PHE A 24 4.62 5.12 0.20
CA PHE A 24 3.49 4.66 -0.58
C PHE A 24 2.35 4.20 0.34
N GLY A 25 1.16 4.72 0.14
CA GLY A 25 0.00 4.50 1.00
C GLY A 25 -1.22 4.03 0.24
N LEU A 26 -2.12 3.40 0.96
CA LEU A 26 -3.37 2.86 0.46
C LEU A 26 -4.47 3.14 1.47
N SER A 27 -5.63 3.55 0.98
CA SER A 27 -6.88 3.55 1.75
C SER A 27 -8.02 3.09 0.85
N PHE A 28 -9.07 2.54 1.44
CA PHE A 28 -10.24 2.12 0.69
C PHE A 28 -11.49 2.22 1.54
N ASP A 29 -12.62 2.35 0.87
CA ASP A 29 -13.96 2.21 1.43
C ASP A 29 -14.69 1.11 0.69
N TRP A 30 -15.65 0.46 1.36
CA TRP A 30 -16.43 -0.57 0.68
C TRP A 30 -17.30 0.03 -0.42
N GLY A 31 -17.77 1.29 -0.23
CA GLY A 31 -18.61 1.97 -1.22
C GLY A 31 -19.82 1.13 -1.60
N PRO A 32 -20.09 0.91 -2.90
CA PRO A 32 -21.22 0.13 -3.37
C PRO A 32 -21.00 -1.39 -3.30
N THR A 33 -19.97 -1.89 -2.61
CA THR A 33 -19.70 -3.33 -2.47
C THR A 33 -20.94 -4.05 -1.97
N LYS A 34 -21.37 -5.06 -2.71
CA LYS A 34 -22.51 -5.90 -2.34
C LYS A 34 -22.16 -6.74 -1.11
N LYS A 35 -23.17 -7.07 -0.34
CA LYS A 35 -23.04 -7.81 0.91
C LYS A 35 -22.34 -9.16 0.76
N CYS A 36 -22.40 -9.79 -0.41
CA CYS A 36 -21.90 -11.14 -0.63
C CYS A 36 -21.36 -11.30 -2.04
N PHE A 37 -20.17 -11.83 -2.16
CA PHE A 37 -19.51 -12.24 -3.42
C PHE A 37 -19.52 -11.20 -4.54
N ASP A 38 -19.30 -9.96 -4.22
CA ASP A 38 -19.12 -8.94 -5.25
C ASP A 38 -17.82 -9.19 -6.01
N SER A 39 -17.88 -9.26 -7.32
CA SER A 39 -16.69 -9.45 -8.15
C SER A 39 -15.93 -8.17 -8.46
N LYS A 40 -16.49 -7.02 -8.13
CA LYS A 40 -15.90 -5.71 -8.39
C LYS A 40 -15.20 -5.19 -7.15
N SER A 41 -13.95 -4.74 -7.32
CA SER A 41 -13.16 -4.19 -6.23
C SER A 41 -13.78 -2.94 -5.62
N PRO A 42 -13.54 -2.68 -4.33
CA PRO A 42 -13.99 -1.42 -3.71
C PRO A 42 -13.22 -0.22 -4.27
N PRO A 43 -13.73 1.00 -4.08
CA PRO A 43 -12.99 2.22 -4.39
C PRO A 43 -11.71 2.30 -3.55
N ILE A 44 -10.60 2.69 -4.18
CA ILE A 44 -9.28 2.73 -3.56
C ILE A 44 -8.64 4.09 -3.80
N LYS A 45 -7.95 4.60 -2.79
CA LYS A 45 -7.08 5.78 -2.91
C LYS A 45 -5.64 5.38 -2.62
N LEU A 46 -4.74 5.85 -3.48
CA LEU A 46 -3.30 5.66 -3.35
C LEU A 46 -2.63 6.98 -3.03
N THR A 47 -1.58 6.95 -2.22
CA THR A 47 -0.76 8.10 -1.90
C THR A 47 0.71 7.79 -2.13
N LYS A 48 1.48 8.79 -2.56
CA LYS A 48 2.93 8.66 -2.73
C LYS A 48 3.35 7.46 -3.58
N VAL A 49 2.69 7.27 -4.71
CA VAL A 49 3.07 6.22 -5.66
C VAL A 49 4.48 6.50 -6.16
N PRO A 50 5.40 5.53 -6.09
CA PRO A 50 6.80 5.74 -6.50
C PRO A 50 6.91 6.13 -7.98
N ASN A 51 7.88 6.98 -8.29
CA ASN A 51 8.26 7.24 -9.67
C ASN A 51 8.69 5.94 -10.36
N GLY A 52 8.31 5.75 -11.61
CA GLY A 52 8.62 4.55 -12.36
C GLY A 52 7.58 3.44 -12.21
N THR A 53 6.53 3.66 -11.43
CA THR A 53 5.44 2.69 -11.31
C THR A 53 4.67 2.59 -12.63
N ALA A 54 4.58 1.38 -13.16
CA ALA A 54 3.82 1.08 -14.37
C ALA A 54 2.51 0.34 -14.07
N LYS A 55 2.47 -0.42 -12.99
CA LYS A 55 1.33 -1.24 -12.58
C LYS A 55 1.19 -1.27 -11.06
N ILE A 56 -0.03 -1.47 -10.59
CA ILE A 56 -0.31 -1.74 -9.17
C ILE A 56 -0.99 -3.11 -9.08
N ARG A 57 -0.42 -3.99 -8.28
CA ARG A 57 -0.99 -5.31 -7.99
C ARG A 57 -1.66 -5.29 -6.64
N PHE A 58 -2.96 -5.62 -6.62
CA PHE A 58 -3.78 -5.66 -5.42
C PHE A 58 -4.08 -7.09 -5.01
N ARG A 59 -4.20 -7.31 -3.71
CA ARG A 59 -4.63 -8.57 -3.12
C ARG A 59 -5.45 -8.31 -1.87
N MET A 60 -6.51 -9.10 -1.68
CA MET A 60 -7.32 -9.04 -0.44
C MET A 60 -7.18 -10.33 0.35
N VAL A 61 -7.06 -10.17 1.67
CA VAL A 61 -7.05 -11.26 2.64
C VAL A 61 -8.10 -10.98 3.71
N ASP A 62 -8.88 -11.99 4.04
CA ASP A 62 -9.72 -12.00 5.22
C ASP A 62 -8.87 -12.42 6.42
N LEU A 63 -8.61 -11.51 7.34
CA LEU A 63 -7.75 -11.79 8.50
C LEU A 63 -8.38 -12.76 9.50
N ASN A 64 -9.69 -12.94 9.46
CA ASN A 64 -10.41 -13.92 10.26
C ASN A 64 -10.54 -15.29 9.57
N ALA A 65 -10.27 -15.35 8.28
CA ALA A 65 -10.29 -16.57 7.48
C ALA A 65 -9.18 -16.53 6.41
N PRO A 66 -7.90 -16.54 6.82
CA PRO A 66 -6.78 -16.24 5.90
C PRO A 66 -6.57 -17.27 4.81
N ASN A 67 -7.13 -18.48 4.95
CA ASN A 67 -7.03 -19.52 3.93
C ASN A 67 -8.07 -19.38 2.81
N TYR A 68 -9.05 -18.51 2.98
CA TYR A 68 -10.02 -18.22 1.91
C TYR A 68 -9.36 -17.33 0.85
N GLN A 69 -9.49 -17.73 -0.42
CA GLN A 69 -8.87 -17.02 -1.54
C GLN A 69 -9.79 -15.93 -2.09
N HIS A 70 -9.58 -14.69 -1.69
CA HIS A 70 -10.27 -13.54 -2.28
C HIS A 70 -9.62 -13.07 -3.57
N GLY A 71 -8.35 -13.38 -3.74
CA GLY A 71 -7.60 -13.00 -4.93
C GLY A 71 -7.28 -11.51 -4.96
N GLY A 72 -7.25 -10.97 -6.13
CA GLY A 72 -6.94 -9.59 -6.41
C GLY A 72 -6.78 -9.37 -7.90
N GLY A 73 -6.16 -8.27 -8.27
CA GLY A 73 -5.92 -7.95 -9.66
C GLY A 73 -4.81 -6.95 -9.84
N THR A 74 -4.38 -6.80 -11.07
CA THR A 74 -3.35 -5.84 -11.46
C THR A 74 -3.95 -4.79 -12.37
N VAL A 75 -3.71 -3.52 -12.08
CA VAL A 75 -4.16 -2.39 -12.90
C VAL A 75 -2.96 -1.63 -13.44
N SER A 76 -3.05 -1.14 -14.66
CA SER A 76 -2.07 -0.21 -15.21
C SER A 76 -2.13 1.10 -14.44
N PHE A 77 -0.97 1.66 -14.12
CA PHE A 77 -0.88 2.94 -13.44
C PHE A 77 -0.60 4.05 -14.47
N ASP A 78 -1.53 4.98 -14.58
CA ASP A 78 -1.49 6.10 -15.52
C ASP A 78 -1.36 7.46 -14.82
N GLY A 79 -1.04 7.46 -13.52
CA GLY A 79 -0.99 8.64 -12.68
C GLY A 79 -2.25 8.88 -11.84
N LYS A 80 -3.33 8.18 -12.11
CA LYS A 80 -4.56 8.29 -11.32
C LYS A 80 -4.41 7.56 -9.99
N THR A 81 -4.61 8.28 -8.89
CA THR A 81 -4.48 7.75 -7.53
C THR A 81 -5.82 7.42 -6.89
N SER A 82 -6.93 7.84 -7.47
CA SER A 82 -8.28 7.43 -7.08
C SER A 82 -8.78 6.38 -8.05
N LEU A 83 -8.95 5.16 -7.59
CA LEU A 83 -9.46 4.06 -8.39
C LEU A 83 -10.95 3.86 -8.08
N PRO A 84 -11.79 3.81 -9.12
CA PRO A 84 -13.23 3.64 -8.91
C PRO A 84 -13.57 2.22 -8.47
N TYR A 85 -14.80 2.06 -7.98
CA TYR A 85 -15.41 0.75 -7.79
C TYR A 85 -15.30 -0.07 -9.08
N GLY A 86 -14.78 -1.30 -8.95
CA GLY A 86 -14.61 -2.20 -10.08
C GLY A 86 -13.31 -2.00 -10.87
N ALA A 87 -12.31 -1.31 -10.33
CA ALA A 87 -11.03 -1.13 -11.01
C ALA A 87 -10.33 -2.46 -11.31
N PHE A 88 -10.54 -3.47 -10.50
CA PHE A 88 -10.10 -4.85 -10.77
C PHE A 88 -11.17 -5.83 -10.30
N ARG A 89 -11.03 -7.08 -10.67
CA ARG A 89 -11.95 -8.15 -10.28
C ARG A 89 -11.31 -9.01 -9.18
N TYR A 90 -12.14 -9.45 -8.25
CA TYR A 90 -11.73 -10.31 -7.14
C TYR A 90 -12.95 -11.08 -6.64
N THR A 91 -12.80 -11.86 -5.60
CA THR A 91 -13.92 -12.44 -4.87
C THR A 91 -14.21 -11.58 -3.64
N GLY A 92 -15.32 -10.87 -3.64
CA GLY A 92 -15.70 -9.97 -2.58
C GLY A 92 -16.04 -10.68 -1.27
N PRO A 93 -16.16 -9.91 -0.18
CA PRO A 93 -16.43 -10.48 1.13
C PRO A 93 -17.86 -11.05 1.22
N CYS A 94 -17.99 -12.16 1.94
CA CYS A 94 -19.29 -12.76 2.30
C CYS A 94 -19.15 -13.46 3.67
N PRO A 95 -18.79 -12.72 4.74
CA PRO A 95 -18.54 -13.34 6.03
C PRO A 95 -19.83 -13.68 6.75
N PRO A 96 -19.84 -14.73 7.61
CA PRO A 96 -21.00 -15.06 8.44
C PRO A 96 -21.24 -14.02 9.56
N SER A 97 -20.21 -13.26 9.90
CA SER A 97 -20.21 -12.16 10.88
C SER A 97 -19.19 -11.11 10.44
N THR A 98 -19.05 -10.03 11.17
CA THR A 98 -18.05 -9.00 10.82
C THR A 98 -16.64 -9.57 10.86
N HIS A 99 -15.94 -9.52 9.72
CA HIS A 99 -14.53 -9.85 9.60
C HIS A 99 -13.69 -8.61 9.30
N THR A 100 -12.41 -8.69 9.57
CA THR A 100 -11.44 -7.65 9.17
C THR A 100 -10.73 -8.11 7.90
N TYR A 101 -10.75 -7.25 6.89
CA TYR A 101 -10.12 -7.50 5.59
C TYR A 101 -8.92 -6.59 5.41
N GLN A 102 -7.89 -7.09 4.77
CA GLN A 102 -6.73 -6.33 4.41
C GLN A 102 -6.55 -6.33 2.89
N ILE A 103 -6.48 -5.14 2.30
CA ILE A 103 -6.05 -4.98 0.93
C ILE A 103 -4.58 -4.57 0.96
N SER A 104 -3.75 -5.28 0.22
CA SER A 104 -2.36 -4.94 -0.02
C SER A 104 -2.17 -4.51 -1.48
N ALA A 105 -1.26 -3.57 -1.69
CA ALA A 105 -0.88 -3.07 -3.00
C ALA A 105 0.63 -3.13 -3.16
N GLU A 106 1.07 -3.57 -4.32
CA GLU A 106 2.47 -3.54 -4.72
C GLU A 106 2.61 -2.65 -5.95
N ALA A 107 3.42 -1.59 -5.84
CA ALA A 107 3.77 -0.76 -6.98
C ALA A 107 4.87 -1.44 -7.76
N LEU A 108 4.62 -1.72 -9.03
CA LEU A 108 5.53 -2.46 -9.92
C LEU A 108 6.03 -1.55 -11.03
N ASP A 109 7.32 -1.67 -11.36
CA ASP A 109 7.87 -1.01 -12.55
C ASP A 109 7.47 -1.74 -13.84
N ALA A 110 7.92 -1.23 -14.99
CA ALA A 110 7.62 -1.81 -16.29
C ALA A 110 8.16 -3.25 -16.46
N LYS A 111 9.14 -3.65 -15.68
CA LYS A 111 9.74 -4.99 -15.68
C LYS A 111 9.10 -5.92 -14.65
N GLY A 112 8.13 -5.42 -13.86
CA GLY A 112 7.48 -6.18 -12.81
C GLY A 112 8.21 -6.19 -11.48
N LYS A 113 9.24 -5.36 -11.31
CA LYS A 113 9.94 -5.21 -10.04
C LYS A 113 9.07 -4.47 -9.04
N VAL A 114 8.99 -4.96 -7.82
CA VAL A 114 8.30 -4.28 -6.72
C VAL A 114 9.11 -3.08 -6.25
N LEU A 115 8.56 -1.88 -6.40
CA LEU A 115 9.15 -0.63 -5.96
C LEU A 115 8.76 -0.26 -4.54
N ALA A 116 7.53 -0.56 -4.15
CA ALA A 116 7.00 -0.27 -2.82
C ALA A 116 5.75 -1.11 -2.55
N LYS A 117 5.42 -1.24 -1.28
CA LYS A 117 4.22 -1.96 -0.80
C LYS A 117 3.42 -1.07 0.14
N ALA A 118 2.10 -1.24 0.11
CA ALA A 118 1.16 -0.58 1.00
C ALA A 118 0.06 -1.55 1.40
N GLN A 119 -0.60 -1.28 2.51
CA GLN A 119 -1.74 -2.07 2.97
C GLN A 119 -2.69 -1.21 3.79
N ALA A 120 -3.96 -1.61 3.79
CA ALA A 120 -4.99 -1.02 4.62
C ALA A 120 -5.96 -2.09 5.08
N ARG A 121 -6.56 -1.88 6.22
CA ARG A 121 -7.51 -2.81 6.84
C ARG A 121 -8.86 -2.13 7.03
N LYS A 122 -9.91 -2.90 6.87
CA LYS A 122 -11.28 -2.43 7.11
C LYS A 122 -12.20 -3.60 7.47
N ARG A 123 -13.12 -3.35 8.36
CA ARG A 123 -14.14 -4.34 8.75
C ARG A 123 -15.27 -4.37 7.71
N PHE A 124 -15.85 -5.56 7.53
CA PHE A 124 -17.02 -5.78 6.69
C PHE A 124 -17.94 -6.85 7.33
N PRO A 125 -19.25 -6.74 7.32
CA PRO A 125 -19.99 -5.52 7.04
C PRO A 125 -19.77 -4.44 8.07
#